data_68b9799c1de9f031b5b0fa42590be063
#
_entry.id   68b9799c1de9f031b5b0fa42590be063
#
_cell.length_a   1.000
_cell.length_b   1.000
_cell.length_c   1.000
_cell.angle_alpha   90.00
_cell.angle_beta   90.00
_cell.angle_gamma   90.00
#
_symmetry.space_group_name_H-M   'P 1'
#
loop_
_entity.id
_entity.type
_entity.pdbx_description
1 polymer ?
#
loop_
_entity_poly.entity_id
_entity_poly.type
_entity_poly.pdbx_seq_one_letter_code
_entity_poly.pdbx_strand_id
1 'polypeptide(L)'
;MSELSVSYSKDRKQFGQAISEFQLLQGMLADSQAECYAAESMVLDAASRRDAGESINMLASCCKLFATEMVGRVADRAVQIHGGAGYIDEYAVTRFYKDVRLFRIYEGTSQIQQTIIAKNLLKD
;
A
#
# COMPACT_ATOMS: atom_id res chain seq x y z
N MET A 1 5.05 7.60 -2.05
CA MET A 1 5.88 6.94 -1.00
C MET A 1 6.98 6.08 -1.60
N SER A 2 6.68 5.17 -2.51
CA SER A 2 7.71 4.32 -3.15
C SER A 2 8.80 5.13 -3.84
N GLU A 3 8.45 6.14 -4.63
CA GLU A 3 9.43 7.04 -5.29
C GLU A 3 10.31 7.78 -4.28
N LEU A 4 9.72 8.28 -3.17
CA LEU A 4 10.48 8.93 -2.10
C LEU A 4 11.49 7.96 -1.46
N SER A 5 11.07 6.72 -1.20
CA SER A 5 11.94 5.69 -0.64
C SER A 5 13.07 5.31 -1.60
N VAL A 6 12.78 5.21 -2.89
CA VAL A 6 13.81 4.94 -3.92
C VAL A 6 14.82 6.08 -3.98
N SER A 7 14.37 7.34 -4.06
CA SER A 7 15.26 8.50 -4.08
C SER A 7 16.13 8.57 -2.83
N TYR A 8 15.49 8.52 -1.66
CA TYR A 8 16.21 8.56 -0.39
C TYR A 8 17.25 7.43 -0.26
N SER A 9 16.91 6.21 -0.69
CA SER A 9 17.82 5.07 -0.60
C SER A 9 19.08 5.20 -1.48
N LYS A 10 19.00 5.93 -2.59
CA LYS A 10 20.14 6.22 -3.47
C LYS A 10 21.04 7.31 -2.89
N ASP A 11 20.45 8.30 -2.22
CA ASP A 11 21.18 9.46 -1.71
C ASP A 11 21.80 9.20 -0.33
N ARG A 12 21.10 8.45 0.52
CA ARG A 12 21.56 8.15 1.88
C ARG A 12 22.67 7.12 1.88
N LYS A 13 23.78 7.43 2.56
CA LYS A 13 24.91 6.51 2.73
C LYS A 13 25.03 6.06 4.17
N GLN A 14 25.32 4.79 4.36
CA GLN A 14 25.69 4.16 5.63
C GLN A 14 26.69 3.03 5.37
N PHE A 15 27.58 2.77 6.30
CA PHE A 15 28.59 1.71 6.17
C PHE A 15 29.42 1.80 4.87
N GLY A 16 29.68 3.04 4.42
CA GLY A 16 30.54 3.31 3.27
C GLY A 16 29.87 3.24 1.88
N GLN A 17 28.58 2.94 1.81
CA GLN A 17 27.86 2.81 0.52
C GLN A 17 26.44 3.39 0.60
N ALA A 18 25.77 3.54 -0.54
CA ALA A 18 24.37 3.92 -0.59
C ALA A 18 23.50 2.82 0.06
N ILE A 19 22.46 3.22 0.81
CA ILE A 19 21.63 2.21 1.46
C ILE A 19 20.82 1.36 0.46
N SER A 20 20.62 1.84 -0.76
CA SER A 20 20.03 1.08 -1.88
C SER A 20 20.85 -0.15 -2.29
N GLU A 21 22.10 -0.28 -1.87
CA GLU A 21 22.96 -1.43 -2.17
C GLU A 21 22.77 -2.60 -1.17
N PHE A 22 22.03 -2.39 -0.09
CA PHE A 22 21.74 -3.46 0.88
C PHE A 22 20.54 -4.30 0.42
N GLN A 23 20.73 -5.61 0.33
CA GLN A 23 19.71 -6.55 -0.16
C GLN A 23 18.41 -6.53 0.66
N LEU A 24 18.49 -6.37 1.99
CA LEU A 24 17.30 -6.28 2.84
C LEU A 24 16.45 -5.04 2.49
N LEU A 25 17.09 -3.96 2.10
CA LEU A 25 16.41 -2.74 1.69
C LEU A 25 15.80 -2.86 0.29
N GLN A 26 16.55 -3.51 -0.62
CA GLN A 26 16.05 -3.87 -1.95
C GLN A 26 14.80 -4.75 -1.86
N GLY A 27 14.76 -5.71 -0.91
CA GLY A 27 13.59 -6.53 -0.63
C GLY A 27 12.37 -5.69 -0.25
N MET A 28 12.52 -4.71 0.65
CA MET A 28 11.41 -3.81 1.03
C MET A 28 10.87 -3.00 -0.16
N LEU A 29 11.76 -2.52 -1.04
CA LEU A 29 11.37 -1.79 -2.25
C LEU A 29 10.64 -2.72 -3.24
N ALA A 30 11.15 -3.93 -3.45
CA ALA A 30 10.56 -4.92 -4.35
C ALA A 30 9.16 -5.36 -3.88
N ASP A 31 9.01 -5.68 -2.60
CA ASP A 31 7.70 -6.03 -2.01
C ASP A 31 6.69 -4.88 -2.17
N SER A 32 7.13 -3.66 -1.91
CA SER A 32 6.27 -2.48 -2.05
C SER A 32 5.81 -2.28 -3.49
N GLN A 33 6.70 -2.46 -4.46
CA GLN A 33 6.37 -2.35 -5.88
C GLN A 33 5.41 -3.47 -6.33
N ALA A 34 5.65 -4.71 -5.92
CA ALA A 34 4.80 -5.85 -6.25
C ALA A 34 3.38 -5.66 -5.69
N GLU A 35 3.26 -5.24 -4.44
CA GLU A 35 1.97 -4.97 -3.81
C GLU A 35 1.22 -3.79 -4.45
N CYS A 36 1.92 -2.71 -4.82
CA CYS A 36 1.31 -1.58 -5.53
C CYS A 36 0.78 -2.02 -6.90
N TYR A 37 1.57 -2.78 -7.66
CA TYR A 37 1.16 -3.30 -8.96
C TYR A 37 -0.08 -4.19 -8.86
N ALA A 38 -0.12 -5.07 -7.86
CA ALA A 38 -1.28 -5.93 -7.62
C ALA A 38 -2.54 -5.12 -7.30
N ALA A 39 -2.43 -4.10 -6.42
CA ALA A 39 -3.55 -3.24 -6.08
C ALA A 39 -4.08 -2.46 -7.29
N GLU A 40 -3.19 -1.89 -8.09
CA GLU A 40 -3.55 -1.16 -9.31
C GLU A 40 -4.26 -2.07 -10.31
N SER A 41 -3.72 -3.27 -10.54
CA SER A 41 -4.32 -4.26 -11.45
C SER A 41 -5.72 -4.67 -11.01
N MET A 42 -5.94 -4.89 -9.71
CA MET A 42 -7.27 -5.21 -9.16
C MET A 42 -8.28 -4.08 -9.39
N VAL A 43 -7.86 -2.83 -9.17
CA VAL A 43 -8.74 -1.66 -9.35
C VAL A 43 -9.08 -1.47 -10.82
N LEU A 44 -8.11 -1.60 -11.72
CA LEU A 44 -8.33 -1.47 -13.16
C LEU A 44 -9.24 -2.58 -13.71
N ASP A 45 -9.07 -3.84 -13.24
CA ASP A 45 -9.97 -4.94 -13.61
C ASP A 45 -11.41 -4.65 -13.15
N ALA A 46 -11.59 -4.26 -11.88
CA ALA A 46 -12.91 -3.93 -11.34
C ALA A 46 -13.56 -2.76 -12.09
N ALA A 47 -12.80 -1.72 -12.44
CA ALA A 47 -13.28 -0.58 -13.21
C ALA A 47 -13.74 -1.01 -14.62
N SER A 48 -12.93 -1.80 -15.31
CA SER A 48 -13.25 -2.32 -16.64
C SER A 48 -14.55 -3.16 -16.65
N ARG A 49 -14.74 -4.03 -15.65
CA ARG A 49 -15.96 -4.83 -15.49
C ARG A 49 -17.19 -3.95 -15.22
N ARG A 50 -17.03 -2.92 -14.39
CA ARG A 50 -18.10 -1.95 -14.18
C ARG A 50 -18.52 -1.25 -15.47
N ASP A 51 -17.54 -0.81 -16.25
CA ASP A 51 -17.79 -0.15 -17.55
C ASP A 51 -18.47 -1.08 -18.56
N ALA A 52 -18.23 -2.41 -18.44
CA ALA A 52 -18.92 -3.45 -19.20
C ALA A 52 -20.34 -3.77 -18.67
N GLY A 53 -20.79 -3.10 -17.61
CA GLY A 53 -22.14 -3.28 -17.03
C GLY A 53 -22.24 -4.44 -16.01
N GLU A 54 -21.13 -5.02 -15.58
CA GLU A 54 -21.13 -6.08 -14.58
C GLU A 54 -21.35 -5.54 -13.16
N SER A 55 -21.93 -6.38 -12.29
CA SER A 55 -22.01 -6.07 -10.86
C SER A 55 -20.66 -6.26 -10.19
N ILE A 56 -20.10 -5.20 -9.63
CA ILE A 56 -18.77 -5.21 -9.01
C ILE A 56 -18.80 -5.11 -7.47
N ASN A 57 -19.94 -5.30 -6.81
CA ASN A 57 -20.07 -5.07 -5.36
C ASN A 57 -19.03 -5.85 -4.54
N MET A 58 -18.82 -7.12 -4.84
CA MET A 58 -17.81 -7.93 -4.17
C MET A 58 -16.39 -7.49 -4.57
N LEU A 59 -16.15 -7.23 -5.87
CA LEU A 59 -14.85 -6.82 -6.37
C LEU A 59 -14.41 -5.48 -5.79
N ALA A 60 -15.32 -4.50 -5.69
CA ALA A 60 -15.04 -3.21 -5.07
C ALA A 60 -14.62 -3.37 -3.60
N SER A 61 -15.31 -4.26 -2.85
CA SER A 61 -14.93 -4.57 -1.47
C SER A 61 -13.57 -5.26 -1.39
N CYS A 62 -13.25 -6.17 -2.31
CA CYS A 62 -11.92 -6.80 -2.42
C CYS A 62 -10.84 -5.77 -2.70
N CYS A 63 -11.05 -4.87 -3.68
CA CYS A 63 -10.12 -3.80 -4.00
C CYS A 63 -9.88 -2.88 -2.80
N LYS A 64 -10.95 -2.42 -2.15
CA LYS A 64 -10.86 -1.56 -0.98
C LYS A 64 -10.10 -2.25 0.16
N LEU A 65 -10.45 -3.46 0.51
CA LEU A 65 -9.79 -4.23 1.56
C LEU A 65 -8.30 -4.40 1.26
N PHE A 66 -7.97 -4.92 0.07
CA PHE A 66 -6.58 -5.18 -0.29
C PHE A 66 -5.74 -3.90 -0.35
N ALA A 67 -6.19 -2.89 -1.08
CA ALA A 67 -5.43 -1.66 -1.29
C ALA A 67 -5.18 -0.88 0.01
N THR A 68 -6.18 -0.81 0.90
CA THR A 68 -6.03 -0.06 2.16
C THR A 68 -5.17 -0.78 3.20
N GLU A 69 -5.16 -2.11 3.21
CA GLU A 69 -4.21 -2.88 4.04
C GLU A 69 -2.79 -2.82 3.45
N MET A 70 -2.68 -2.95 2.14
CA MET A 70 -1.41 -2.88 1.41
C MET A 70 -0.71 -1.54 1.59
N VAL A 71 -1.42 -0.41 1.41
CA VAL A 71 -0.80 0.91 1.54
C VAL A 71 -0.25 1.17 2.94
N GLY A 72 -0.86 0.57 3.97
CA GLY A 72 -0.32 0.60 5.34
C GLY A 72 1.04 -0.10 5.44
N ARG A 73 1.20 -1.27 4.81
CA ARG A 73 2.49 -1.99 4.77
C ARG A 73 3.55 -1.23 3.96
N VAL A 74 3.16 -0.63 2.84
CA VAL A 74 4.06 0.19 2.03
C VAL A 74 4.52 1.44 2.79
N ALA A 75 3.62 2.08 3.53
CA ALA A 75 3.97 3.23 4.36
C ALA A 75 4.92 2.86 5.51
N ASP A 76 4.69 1.72 6.14
CA ASP A 76 5.56 1.19 7.19
C ASP A 76 6.98 0.93 6.67
N ARG A 77 7.10 0.25 5.51
CA ARG A 77 8.39 0.06 4.85
C ARG A 77 9.05 1.39 4.45
N ALA A 78 8.27 2.37 3.99
CA ALA A 78 8.81 3.68 3.63
C ALA A 78 9.45 4.38 4.85
N VAL A 79 8.79 4.39 5.99
CA VAL A 79 9.35 4.90 7.24
C VAL A 79 10.61 4.12 7.63
N GLN A 80 10.57 2.79 7.55
CA GLN A 80 11.71 1.92 7.88
C GLN A 80 12.93 2.19 6.97
N ILE A 81 12.72 2.38 5.67
CA ILE A 81 13.79 2.73 4.70
C ILE A 81 14.43 4.08 5.05
N HIS A 82 13.64 5.05 5.50
CA HIS A 82 14.16 6.35 5.91
C HIS A 82 14.83 6.31 7.30
N GLY A 83 14.61 5.25 8.07
CA GLY A 83 15.14 5.14 9.43
C GLY A 83 14.66 6.31 10.31
N GLY A 84 15.55 6.87 11.13
CA GLY A 84 15.20 8.00 12.00
C GLY A 84 14.64 9.22 11.27
N ALA A 85 15.07 9.47 10.04
CA ALA A 85 14.51 10.53 9.19
C ALA A 85 13.05 10.28 8.83
N GLY A 86 12.62 9.03 8.72
CA GLY A 86 11.22 8.68 8.46
C GLY A 86 10.28 8.91 9.64
N TYR A 87 10.79 9.24 10.81
CA TYR A 87 10.00 9.47 12.03
C TYR A 87 9.81 10.94 12.39
N ILE A 88 10.48 11.84 11.69
CA ILE A 88 10.39 13.29 11.96
C ILE A 88 9.50 13.98 10.91
N ASP A 89 8.79 15.01 11.32
CA ASP A 89 7.72 15.65 10.54
C ASP A 89 8.22 16.38 9.27
N GLU A 90 9.51 16.68 9.19
CA GLU A 90 10.16 17.29 8.04
C GLU A 90 10.15 16.37 6.79
N TYR A 91 10.02 15.06 6.99
CA TYR A 91 9.93 14.08 5.90
C TYR A 91 8.49 13.67 5.62
N ALA A 92 8.09 13.78 4.37
CA ALA A 92 6.72 13.50 3.93
C ALA A 92 6.24 12.07 4.26
N VAL A 93 7.14 11.10 4.40
CA VAL A 93 6.79 9.70 4.71
C VAL A 93 6.13 9.56 6.08
N THR A 94 6.51 10.39 7.08
CA THR A 94 5.87 10.43 8.40
C THR A 94 4.40 10.79 8.29
N ARG A 95 4.09 11.86 7.55
CA ARG A 95 2.73 12.28 7.30
C ARG A 95 1.93 11.22 6.54
N PHE A 96 2.50 10.66 5.47
CA PHE A 96 1.84 9.59 4.72
C PHE A 96 1.55 8.35 5.58
N TYR A 97 2.46 7.96 6.46
CA TYR A 97 2.24 6.84 7.39
C TYR A 97 1.00 7.06 8.26
N LYS A 98 0.82 8.27 8.77
CA LYS A 98 -0.36 8.65 9.55
C LYS A 98 -1.63 8.70 8.69
N ASP A 99 -1.55 9.34 7.53
CA ASP A 99 -2.71 9.58 6.66
C ASP A 99 -3.29 8.28 6.11
N VAL A 100 -2.45 7.35 5.67
CA VAL A 100 -2.92 6.07 5.10
C VAL A 100 -3.59 5.17 6.15
N ARG A 101 -3.33 5.39 7.43
CA ARG A 101 -3.98 4.63 8.50
C ARG A 101 -5.49 4.85 8.51
N LEU A 102 -5.96 6.02 8.09
CA LEU A 102 -7.36 6.38 8.00
C LEU A 102 -8.11 5.52 6.98
N PHE A 103 -7.45 5.08 5.90
CA PHE A 103 -8.08 4.31 4.83
C PHE A 103 -8.70 2.98 5.29
N ARG A 104 -8.22 2.41 6.39
CA ARG A 104 -8.78 1.20 6.99
C ARG A 104 -9.99 1.45 7.88
N ILE A 105 -10.36 2.72 8.11
CA ILE A 105 -11.38 3.13 9.07
C ILE A 105 -12.61 3.67 8.34
N TYR A 106 -12.44 4.62 7.43
CA TYR A 106 -13.54 5.31 6.77
C TYR A 106 -14.06 4.56 5.53
N GLU A 107 -15.23 4.97 5.03
CA GLU A 107 -15.92 4.35 3.87
C GLU A 107 -16.11 2.83 4.02
N GLY A 108 -16.41 2.41 5.25
CA GLY A 108 -16.48 1.02 5.66
C GLY A 108 -15.12 0.46 6.07
N THR A 109 -15.00 0.10 7.34
CA THR A 109 -13.75 -0.45 7.89
C THR A 109 -13.32 -1.73 7.16
N SER A 110 -12.06 -2.14 7.33
CA SER A 110 -11.57 -3.42 6.82
C SER A 110 -12.49 -4.58 7.21
N GLN A 111 -13.02 -4.59 8.45
CA GLN A 111 -13.94 -5.63 8.95
C GLN A 111 -15.28 -5.60 8.22
N ILE A 112 -15.79 -4.42 7.90
CA ILE A 112 -17.03 -4.27 7.10
C ILE A 112 -16.81 -4.81 5.69
N GLN A 113 -15.67 -4.50 5.06
CA GLN A 113 -15.35 -5.05 3.74
C GLN A 113 -15.26 -6.58 3.76
N GLN A 114 -14.60 -7.16 4.76
CA GLN A 114 -14.56 -8.61 4.98
C GLN A 114 -15.96 -9.23 5.09
N THR A 115 -16.84 -8.57 5.85
CA THR A 115 -18.23 -9.03 6.00
C THR A 115 -19.00 -8.99 4.68
N ILE A 116 -18.82 -7.95 3.87
CA ILE A 116 -19.47 -7.83 2.55
C ILE A 116 -18.97 -8.94 1.61
N ILE A 117 -17.67 -9.17 1.56
CA ILE A 117 -17.07 -10.24 0.74
C ILE A 117 -17.64 -11.60 1.18
N ALA A 118 -17.57 -11.90 2.47
CA ALA A 118 -18.07 -13.17 3.02
C ALA A 118 -19.55 -13.40 2.71
N LYS A 119 -20.40 -12.39 2.88
CA LYS A 119 -21.83 -12.48 2.53
C LYS A 119 -22.07 -12.74 1.05
N ASN A 120 -21.22 -12.21 0.15
CA ASN A 120 -21.35 -12.51 -1.27
C ASN A 120 -20.90 -13.94 -1.62
N LEU A 121 -19.87 -14.45 -0.94
CA LEU A 121 -19.39 -15.83 -1.14
C LEU A 121 -20.34 -16.88 -0.60
N LEU A 122 -21.12 -16.56 0.44
CA LEU A 122 -22.05 -17.46 1.12
C LEU A 122 -23.49 -17.32 0.63
N LYS A 123 -23.75 -16.58 -0.43
CA LYS A 123 -25.06 -16.56 -1.09
C LYS A 123 -25.21 -17.83 -1.94
N ASP A 124 -26.33 -18.51 -1.75
CA ASP A 124 -26.80 -19.61 -2.59
C ASP A 124 -27.16 -19.10 -3.99
#